data_d7af796049c8069310b16058327119b0
#
_entry.id   d7af796049c8069310b16058327119b0
#
_cell.length_a   1.000
_cell.length_b   1.000
_cell.length_c   1.000
_cell.angle_alpha   90.00
_cell.angle_beta   90.00
_cell.angle_gamma   90.00
#
_symmetry.space_group_name_H-M   'P 1'
#
loop_
_entity.id
_entity.type
_entity.pdbx_description
1 polymer ?
#
loop_
_entity_poly.entity_id
_entity_poly.type
_entity_poly.pdbx_seq_one_letter_code
_entity_poly.pdbx_strand_id
1 'polypeptide(L)'
;MTIRENLEFPLKRNLKIFDQQKLNDLVVTALQEVGLEASINKKPAELSGGMKKRIGIARTLILKPKIMLYDEPTAGLDPVTSAEINELILEMRNKYNTSSIIITHDISCARTTSDRIIALFGGVNKMEGTFTELQATKDEELIKFFNY
;
A
#
# COMPACT_ATOMS: atom_id res chain seq x y z
N MET A 1 15.12 8.85 12.90
CA MET A 1 14.95 7.37 12.98
C MET A 1 15.41 6.76 11.68
N THR A 2 16.21 5.69 11.75
CA THR A 2 16.56 4.82 10.62
C THR A 2 15.36 3.98 10.18
N ILE A 3 15.48 3.26 9.06
CA ILE A 3 14.46 2.32 8.61
C ILE A 3 14.28 1.19 9.63
N ARG A 4 15.38 0.66 10.19
CA ARG A 4 15.33 -0.29 11.31
C ARG A 4 14.45 0.21 12.45
N GLU A 5 14.74 1.39 12.97
CA GLU A 5 13.99 1.99 14.08
C GLU A 5 12.52 2.23 13.75
N ASN A 6 12.21 2.60 12.50
CA ASN A 6 10.84 2.76 12.02
C ASN A 6 10.03 1.45 12.04
N LEU A 7 10.67 0.32 11.72
CA LEU A 7 10.03 -1.00 11.74
C LEU A 7 9.97 -1.60 13.15
N GLU A 8 10.99 -1.37 13.99
CA GLU A 8 10.98 -1.80 15.40
C GLU A 8 9.95 -1.05 16.25
N PHE A 9 9.68 0.22 15.93
CA PHE A 9 8.79 1.06 16.72
C PHE A 9 7.39 0.45 16.93
N PRO A 10 6.66 0.01 15.89
CA PRO A 10 5.37 -0.64 16.08
C PRO A 10 5.46 -1.98 16.82
N LEU A 11 6.52 -2.76 16.63
CA LEU A 11 6.74 -4.02 17.35
C LEU A 11 6.89 -3.78 18.86
N LYS A 12 7.71 -2.79 19.23
CA LYS A 12 7.93 -2.41 20.64
C LYS A 12 6.67 -1.82 21.27
N ARG A 13 6.01 -0.91 20.56
CA ARG A 13 4.85 -0.18 21.08
C ARG A 13 3.59 -1.05 21.21
N ASN A 14 3.25 -1.80 20.16
CA ASN A 14 1.97 -2.50 20.07
C ASN A 14 2.08 -3.96 20.53
N LEU A 15 3.16 -4.65 20.18
CA LEU A 15 3.34 -6.07 20.49
C LEU A 15 4.24 -6.32 21.72
N LYS A 16 4.83 -5.26 22.30
CA LYS A 16 5.72 -5.33 23.47
C LYS A 16 6.91 -6.28 23.28
N ILE A 17 7.42 -6.37 22.04
CA ILE A 17 8.60 -7.16 21.71
C ILE A 17 9.84 -6.31 21.98
N PHE A 18 10.71 -6.76 22.88
CA PHE A 18 11.96 -6.08 23.24
C PHE A 18 13.19 -6.96 23.05
N ASP A 19 13.01 -8.25 22.78
CA ASP A 19 14.11 -9.17 22.46
C ASP A 19 14.78 -8.73 21.17
N GLN A 20 16.09 -8.47 21.23
CA GLN A 20 16.84 -7.86 20.14
C GLN A 20 16.98 -8.80 18.92
N GLN A 21 17.15 -10.11 19.18
CA GLN A 21 17.25 -11.10 18.11
C GLN A 21 15.92 -11.20 17.35
N LYS A 22 14.83 -11.32 18.09
CA LYS A 22 13.48 -11.38 17.51
C LYS A 22 13.11 -10.12 16.74
N LEU A 23 13.48 -8.94 17.25
CA LEU A 23 13.28 -7.67 16.52
C LEU A 23 14.07 -7.66 15.21
N ASN A 24 15.35 -8.09 15.27
CA ASN A 24 16.18 -8.16 14.06
C ASN A 24 15.59 -9.09 13.01
N ASP A 25 15.16 -10.29 13.39
CA ASP A 25 14.60 -11.27 12.45
C ASP A 25 13.32 -10.76 11.80
N LEU A 26 12.41 -10.15 12.59
CA LEU A 26 11.16 -9.56 12.07
C LEU A 26 11.43 -8.40 11.11
N VAL A 27 12.37 -7.52 11.45
CA VAL A 27 12.72 -6.35 10.62
C VAL A 27 13.37 -6.79 9.31
N VAL A 28 14.33 -7.73 9.36
CA VAL A 28 14.98 -8.26 8.16
C VAL A 28 13.97 -8.93 7.25
N THR A 29 13.10 -9.80 7.79
CA THR A 29 12.04 -10.45 7.02
C THR A 29 11.12 -9.43 6.35
N ALA A 30 10.65 -8.42 7.08
CA ALA A 30 9.77 -7.39 6.52
C ALA A 30 10.44 -6.58 5.39
N LEU A 31 11.75 -6.34 5.49
CA LEU A 31 12.50 -5.64 4.44
C LEU A 31 12.74 -6.53 3.21
N GLN A 32 12.97 -7.83 3.40
CA GLN A 32 13.07 -8.81 2.32
C GLN A 32 11.80 -8.86 1.49
N GLU A 33 10.64 -8.85 2.14
CA GLU A 33 9.33 -8.89 1.48
C GLU A 33 9.06 -7.71 0.56
N VAL A 34 9.70 -6.58 0.81
CA VAL A 34 9.58 -5.38 -0.04
C VAL A 34 10.84 -5.08 -0.86
N GLY A 35 11.86 -5.98 -0.82
CA GLY A 35 13.09 -5.87 -1.59
C GLY A 35 14.01 -4.72 -1.15
N LEU A 36 14.06 -4.41 0.16
CA LEU A 36 14.78 -3.24 0.69
C LEU A 36 15.75 -3.54 1.84
N GLU A 37 16.29 -4.76 1.92
CA GLU A 37 17.22 -5.17 3.00
C GLU A 37 18.44 -4.25 3.10
N ALA A 38 19.00 -3.86 1.95
CA ALA A 38 20.17 -3.00 1.89
C ALA A 38 19.91 -1.57 2.46
N SER A 39 18.64 -1.24 2.71
CA SER A 39 18.24 0.09 3.20
C SER A 39 18.02 0.14 4.72
N ILE A 40 18.25 -0.96 5.44
CA ILE A 40 17.94 -1.12 6.87
C ILE A 40 18.53 0.00 7.76
N ASN A 41 19.73 0.49 7.44
CA ASN A 41 20.43 1.52 8.22
C ASN A 41 20.21 2.94 7.65
N LYS A 42 19.55 3.09 6.50
CA LYS A 42 19.25 4.40 5.91
C LYS A 42 18.18 5.15 6.71
N LYS A 43 18.14 6.46 6.51
CA LYS A 43 17.04 7.32 6.97
C LYS A 43 15.99 7.47 5.84
N PRO A 44 14.72 7.74 6.15
CA PRO A 44 13.70 7.97 5.13
C PRO A 44 14.03 9.05 4.10
N ALA A 45 14.81 10.08 4.49
CA ALA A 45 15.24 11.12 3.57
C ALA A 45 16.18 10.64 2.46
N GLU A 46 16.85 9.48 2.67
CA GLU A 46 17.78 8.87 1.70
C GLU A 46 17.10 7.92 0.73
N LEU A 47 15.78 7.77 0.81
CA LEU A 47 14.99 6.86 0.00
C LEU A 47 14.26 7.59 -1.13
N SER A 48 14.10 6.92 -2.29
CA SER A 48 13.21 7.37 -3.36
C SER A 48 11.74 7.34 -2.92
N GLY A 49 10.84 7.94 -3.72
CA GLY A 49 9.39 7.92 -3.49
C GLY A 49 8.85 6.49 -3.37
N GLY A 50 9.15 5.64 -4.34
CA GLY A 50 8.73 4.23 -4.34
C GLY A 50 9.29 3.45 -3.15
N MET A 51 10.57 3.63 -2.81
CA MET A 51 11.15 2.99 -1.62
C MET A 51 10.44 3.42 -0.32
N LYS A 52 10.05 4.69 -0.18
CA LYS A 52 9.26 5.16 0.98
C LYS A 52 7.90 4.48 1.06
N LYS A 53 7.21 4.31 -0.08
CA LYS A 53 5.92 3.59 -0.14
C LYS A 53 6.09 2.12 0.26
N ARG A 54 7.11 1.43 -0.25
CA ARG A 54 7.44 0.03 0.12
C ARG A 54 7.73 -0.10 1.63
N ILE A 55 8.49 0.82 2.23
CA ILE A 55 8.73 0.83 3.68
C ILE A 55 7.43 1.08 4.48
N GLY A 56 6.54 1.95 3.99
CA GLY A 56 5.22 2.15 4.60
C GLY A 56 4.39 0.88 4.65
N ILE A 57 4.40 0.10 3.56
CA ILE A 57 3.74 -1.21 3.47
C ILE A 57 4.37 -2.18 4.48
N ALA A 58 5.69 -2.35 4.46
CA ALA A 58 6.42 -3.23 5.39
C ALA A 58 6.14 -2.87 6.86
N ARG A 59 6.14 -1.58 7.20
CA ARG A 59 5.88 -1.09 8.56
C ARG A 59 4.48 -1.43 9.07
N THR A 60 3.50 -1.49 8.19
CA THR A 60 2.13 -1.87 8.56
C THR A 60 1.99 -3.38 8.65
N LEU A 61 2.53 -4.10 7.66
CA LEU A 61 2.45 -5.56 7.58
C LEU A 61 3.19 -6.29 8.70
N ILE A 62 4.24 -5.69 9.25
CA ILE A 62 5.01 -6.28 10.36
C ILE A 62 4.16 -6.55 11.61
N LEU A 63 3.02 -5.86 11.74
CA LEU A 63 2.02 -6.09 12.79
C LEU A 63 1.02 -7.19 12.44
N LYS A 64 1.08 -7.77 11.24
CA LYS A 64 0.16 -8.79 10.73
C LYS A 64 -1.32 -8.39 10.86
N PRO A 65 -1.73 -7.22 10.34
CA PRO A 65 -3.11 -6.76 10.43
C PRO A 65 -4.03 -7.63 9.58
N LYS A 66 -5.32 -7.72 9.95
CA LYS A 66 -6.35 -8.35 9.11
C LYS A 66 -6.87 -7.43 8.01
N ILE A 67 -6.79 -6.11 8.23
CA ILE A 67 -7.28 -5.07 7.31
C ILE A 67 -6.14 -4.07 7.08
N MET A 68 -5.84 -3.80 5.82
CA MET A 68 -4.89 -2.78 5.39
C MET A 68 -5.64 -1.57 4.83
N LEU A 69 -5.23 -0.39 5.25
CA LEU A 69 -5.74 0.88 4.71
C LEU A 69 -4.61 1.56 3.94
N TYR A 70 -4.86 1.85 2.66
CA TYR A 70 -3.93 2.57 1.80
C TYR A 70 -4.53 3.91 1.40
N ASP A 71 -3.76 4.97 1.62
CA ASP A 71 -4.09 6.31 1.21
C ASP A 71 -3.11 6.76 0.12
N GLU A 72 -3.63 6.87 -1.11
CA GLU A 72 -2.86 7.25 -2.29
C GLU A 72 -1.52 6.48 -2.42
N PRO A 73 -1.53 5.15 -2.55
CA PRO A 73 -0.30 4.36 -2.52
C PRO A 73 0.66 4.67 -3.68
N THR A 74 0.15 5.11 -4.84
CA THR A 74 0.92 5.41 -6.05
C THR A 74 1.17 6.90 -6.27
N ALA A 75 0.61 7.78 -5.44
CA ALA A 75 0.72 9.23 -5.63
C ALA A 75 2.17 9.71 -5.67
N GLY A 76 2.51 10.51 -6.69
CA GLY A 76 3.83 11.11 -6.88
C GLY A 76 4.90 10.15 -7.42
N LEU A 77 4.50 8.99 -7.94
CA LEU A 77 5.38 8.01 -8.58
C LEU A 77 5.22 8.06 -10.10
N ASP A 78 6.26 7.63 -10.80
CA ASP A 78 6.19 7.36 -12.23
C ASP A 78 5.35 6.10 -12.52
N PRO A 79 4.88 5.90 -13.77
CA PRO A 79 4.00 4.77 -14.10
C PRO A 79 4.60 3.38 -13.82
N VAL A 80 5.93 3.22 -14.01
CA VAL A 80 6.60 1.94 -13.78
C VAL A 80 6.65 1.62 -12.30
N THR A 81 7.11 2.58 -11.50
CA THR A 81 7.15 2.44 -10.03
C THR A 81 5.74 2.26 -9.45
N SER A 82 4.72 2.95 -10.00
CA SER A 82 3.31 2.77 -9.60
C SER A 82 2.82 1.34 -9.83
N ALA A 83 3.13 0.75 -10.99
CA ALA A 83 2.79 -0.63 -11.30
C ALA A 83 3.45 -1.61 -10.31
N GLU A 84 4.74 -1.41 -9.99
CA GLU A 84 5.45 -2.22 -8.98
C GLU A 84 4.82 -2.12 -7.58
N ILE A 85 4.31 -0.95 -7.17
CA ILE A 85 3.61 -0.80 -5.89
C ILE A 85 2.26 -1.53 -5.92
N ASN A 86 1.52 -1.46 -7.04
CA ASN A 86 0.25 -2.18 -7.19
C ASN A 86 0.46 -3.70 -7.10
N GLU A 87 1.48 -4.23 -7.78
CA GLU A 87 1.86 -5.65 -7.69
C GLU A 87 2.23 -6.05 -6.26
N LEU A 88 3.05 -5.25 -5.58
CA LEU A 88 3.42 -5.50 -4.19
C LEU A 88 2.20 -5.54 -3.27
N ILE A 89 1.22 -4.64 -3.45
CA ILE A 89 -0.04 -4.66 -2.68
C ILE A 89 -0.78 -5.99 -2.88
N LEU A 90 -0.89 -6.48 -4.13
CA LEU A 90 -1.54 -7.76 -4.44
C LEU A 90 -0.78 -8.96 -3.85
N GLU A 91 0.55 -8.98 -3.99
CA GLU A 91 1.40 -10.02 -3.40
C GLU A 91 1.22 -10.10 -1.89
N MET A 92 1.28 -8.96 -1.20
CA MET A 92 1.13 -8.90 0.24
C MET A 92 -0.28 -9.27 0.69
N ARG A 93 -1.32 -8.83 -0.05
CA ARG A 93 -2.71 -9.25 0.20
C ARG A 93 -2.84 -10.77 0.17
N ASN A 94 -2.32 -11.40 -0.86
CA ASN A 94 -2.41 -12.84 -1.05
C ASN A 94 -1.58 -13.61 -0.01
N LYS A 95 -0.35 -13.16 0.24
CA LYS A 95 0.56 -13.79 1.20
C LYS A 95 0.04 -13.76 2.63
N TYR A 96 -0.53 -12.63 3.05
CA TYR A 96 -1.01 -12.42 4.42
C TYR A 96 -2.52 -12.63 4.59
N ASN A 97 -3.22 -12.92 3.50
CA ASN A 97 -4.69 -13.07 3.47
C ASN A 97 -5.40 -11.87 4.16
N THR A 98 -4.99 -10.65 3.76
CA THR A 98 -5.53 -9.41 4.32
C THR A 98 -6.65 -8.86 3.44
N SER A 99 -7.65 -8.23 4.05
CA SER A 99 -8.58 -7.35 3.34
C SER A 99 -7.97 -5.96 3.20
N SER A 100 -8.24 -5.28 2.08
CA SER A 100 -7.67 -3.95 1.82
C SER A 100 -8.75 -2.94 1.48
N ILE A 101 -8.60 -1.72 2.00
CA ILE A 101 -9.34 -0.54 1.53
C ILE A 101 -8.31 0.42 0.97
N ILE A 102 -8.47 0.81 -0.29
CA ILE A 102 -7.54 1.68 -1.00
C ILE A 102 -8.29 2.93 -1.43
N ILE A 103 -7.80 4.09 -1.00
CA ILE A 103 -8.26 5.39 -1.48
C ILE A 103 -7.27 5.85 -2.54
N THR A 104 -7.74 6.11 -3.75
CA THR A 104 -6.91 6.56 -4.85
C THR A 104 -7.73 7.29 -5.91
N HIS A 105 -7.08 8.22 -6.61
CA HIS A 105 -7.56 8.81 -7.86
C HIS A 105 -6.87 8.21 -9.09
N ASP A 106 -5.94 7.29 -8.88
CA ASP A 106 -5.23 6.57 -9.95
C ASP A 106 -6.07 5.40 -10.46
N ILE A 107 -6.57 5.55 -11.69
CA ILE A 107 -7.40 4.54 -12.37
C ILE A 107 -6.66 3.22 -12.57
N SER A 108 -5.35 3.27 -12.83
CA SER A 108 -4.53 2.08 -12.98
C SER A 108 -4.42 1.32 -11.66
N CYS A 109 -4.21 2.03 -10.55
CA CYS A 109 -4.21 1.45 -9.21
C CYS A 109 -5.57 0.81 -8.89
N ALA A 110 -6.68 1.52 -9.11
CA ALA A 110 -8.02 1.01 -8.88
C ALA A 110 -8.31 -0.25 -9.72
N ARG A 111 -7.95 -0.24 -11.01
CA ARG A 111 -8.12 -1.39 -11.92
C ARG A 111 -7.37 -2.62 -11.46
N THR A 112 -6.10 -2.42 -11.05
CA THR A 112 -5.20 -3.54 -10.74
C THR A 112 -5.48 -4.16 -9.37
N THR A 113 -5.79 -3.33 -8.37
CA THR A 113 -5.77 -3.78 -6.98
C THR A 113 -7.14 -4.09 -6.39
N SER A 114 -8.24 -3.64 -7.01
CA SER A 114 -9.57 -3.76 -6.41
C SER A 114 -10.43 -4.87 -7.00
N ASP A 115 -11.17 -5.54 -6.13
CA ASP A 115 -12.25 -6.46 -6.50
C ASP A 115 -13.58 -5.68 -6.66
N ARG A 116 -13.75 -4.58 -5.92
CA ARG A 116 -14.91 -3.71 -5.91
C ARG A 116 -14.49 -2.27 -5.70
N ILE A 117 -15.10 -1.35 -6.42
CA ILE A 117 -14.80 0.08 -6.40
C ILE A 117 -16.04 0.83 -5.96
N ILE A 118 -15.84 1.86 -5.13
CA ILE A 118 -16.84 2.86 -4.77
C ILE A 118 -16.36 4.18 -5.34
N ALA A 119 -17.13 4.75 -6.27
CA ALA A 119 -16.84 6.05 -6.86
C ALA A 119 -17.49 7.16 -6.03
N LEU A 120 -16.65 8.00 -5.40
CA LEU A 120 -17.07 9.11 -4.55
C LEU A 120 -17.00 10.44 -5.33
N PHE A 121 -18.12 11.11 -5.51
CA PHE A 121 -18.23 12.43 -6.12
C PHE A 121 -19.13 13.34 -5.27
N GLY A 122 -18.70 14.58 -5.09
CA GLY A 122 -19.46 15.53 -4.27
C GLY A 122 -19.73 15.07 -2.83
N GLY A 123 -18.85 14.19 -2.29
CA GLY A 123 -18.99 13.64 -0.94
C GLY A 123 -20.00 12.50 -0.78
N VAL A 124 -20.54 11.98 -1.88
CA VAL A 124 -21.51 10.87 -1.86
C VAL A 124 -21.03 9.69 -2.70
N ASN A 125 -21.48 8.48 -2.34
CA ASN A 125 -21.33 7.28 -3.16
C ASN A 125 -22.21 7.45 -4.41
N LYS A 126 -21.59 7.67 -5.56
CA LYS A 126 -22.26 7.85 -6.84
C LYS A 126 -22.55 6.53 -7.54
N MET A 127 -21.62 5.62 -7.47
CA MET A 127 -21.73 4.27 -8.04
C MET A 127 -20.76 3.33 -7.34
N GLU A 128 -21.13 2.05 -7.25
CA GLU A 128 -20.26 0.99 -6.79
C GLU A 128 -20.38 -0.25 -7.67
N GLY A 129 -19.28 -0.98 -7.84
CA GLY A 129 -19.24 -2.19 -8.66
C GLY A 129 -17.81 -2.63 -8.95
N THR A 130 -17.65 -3.53 -9.89
CA THR A 130 -16.37 -3.90 -10.48
C THR A 130 -15.85 -2.79 -11.37
N PHE A 131 -14.55 -2.83 -11.71
CA PHE A 131 -13.95 -1.86 -12.63
C PHE A 131 -14.70 -1.83 -13.99
N THR A 132 -15.04 -2.99 -14.51
CA THR A 132 -15.75 -3.13 -15.80
C THR A 132 -17.16 -2.51 -15.74
N GLU A 133 -17.88 -2.69 -14.66
CA GLU A 133 -19.21 -2.07 -14.47
C GLU A 133 -19.12 -0.55 -14.39
N LEU A 134 -18.15 -0.01 -13.65
CA LEU A 134 -17.95 1.44 -13.56
C LEU A 134 -17.52 2.04 -14.90
N GLN A 135 -16.66 1.36 -15.66
CA GLN A 135 -16.21 1.80 -16.97
C GLN A 135 -17.35 1.80 -18.03
N ALA A 136 -18.32 0.90 -17.89
CA ALA A 136 -19.48 0.80 -18.76
C ALA A 136 -20.63 1.79 -18.42
N THR A 137 -20.42 2.63 -17.40
CA THR A 137 -21.44 3.60 -16.94
C THR A 137 -21.85 4.60 -18.01
N LYS A 138 -23.07 5.11 -17.90
CA LYS A 138 -23.58 6.22 -18.73
C LYS A 138 -23.54 7.57 -17.98
N ASP A 139 -23.06 7.59 -16.73
CA ASP A 139 -22.92 8.82 -15.95
C ASP A 139 -21.78 9.67 -16.50
N GLU A 140 -22.07 10.91 -16.87
CA GLU A 140 -21.12 11.81 -17.55
C GLU A 140 -19.89 12.17 -16.67
N GLU A 141 -20.04 12.25 -15.36
CA GLU A 141 -18.93 12.55 -14.46
C GLU A 141 -17.98 11.36 -14.36
N LEU A 142 -18.54 10.15 -14.24
CA LEU A 142 -17.77 8.92 -14.20
C LEU A 142 -17.08 8.63 -15.53
N ILE A 143 -17.78 8.85 -16.67
CA ILE A 143 -17.20 8.72 -18.01
C ILE A 143 -15.94 9.59 -18.15
N LYS A 144 -15.99 10.85 -17.74
CA LYS A 144 -14.83 11.74 -17.78
C LYS A 144 -13.67 11.24 -16.92
N PHE A 145 -13.97 10.64 -15.78
CA PHE A 145 -12.95 10.11 -14.86
C PHE A 145 -12.29 8.82 -15.37
N PHE A 146 -13.06 7.90 -15.95
CA PHE A 146 -12.56 6.61 -16.42
C PHE A 146 -11.95 6.60 -17.83
N ASN A 147 -12.19 7.64 -18.65
CA ASN A 147 -11.67 7.77 -20.02
C ASN A 147 -10.49 8.74 -20.15
N TYR A 148 -9.85 9.07 -19.03
CA TYR A 148 -8.60 9.84 -19.00
C TYR A 148 -7.38 8.97 -19.19
#